data_85ccd92bbd7a1b335d929e65fc705b5a
#
_entry.id   85ccd92bbd7a1b335d929e65fc705b5a
#
_cell.length_a   1.000
_cell.length_b   1.000
_cell.length_c   1.000
_cell.angle_alpha   90.00
_cell.angle_beta   90.00
_cell.angle_gamma   90.00
#
_symmetry.space_group_name_H-M   'P 1'
#
loop_
_entity.id
_entity.type
_entity.pdbx_description
1 polymer ?
#
loop_
_entity_poly.entity_id
_entity_poly.type
_entity_poly.pdbx_seq_one_letter_code
_entity_poly.pdbx_strand_id
1 'polypeptide(L)' 'MQQQKKETYWLRCPICNSKTRTKVCEDTVLLKFPLYCPKCKSETMVNVVQLKMTICDS' A
#
# COMPACT_ATOMS: atom_id res chain seq x y z
N MET A 1 -26.80 3.00 11.87
CA MET A 1 -25.91 2.72 11.72
C MET A 1 -25.31 3.16 10.58
N GLN A 2 -24.58 3.51 10.37
CA GLN A 2 -24.01 3.95 9.47
C GLN A 2 -23.19 3.20 8.71
N GLN A 3 -23.17 3.06 7.65
CA GLN A 3 -22.45 2.39 6.93
C GLN A 3 -21.62 3.23 6.20
N GLN A 4 -20.52 3.43 6.40
CA GLN A 4 -19.63 4.14 5.76
C GLN A 4 -19.15 3.43 4.64
N LYS A 5 -19.37 3.67 3.48
CA LYS A 5 -18.84 3.03 2.42
C LYS A 5 -17.57 3.59 2.08
N LYS A 6 -16.44 3.16 2.47
CA LYS A 6 -15.16 3.61 2.12
C LYS A 6 -14.61 2.79 1.01
N GLU A 7 -14.10 3.41 0.02
CA GLU A 7 -13.48 2.69 -1.09
C GLU A 7 -12.10 2.25 -0.70
N THR A 8 -11.69 1.09 -1.11
CA THR A 8 -10.35 0.61 -0.84
C THR A 8 -9.59 0.48 -2.14
N TYR A 9 -8.28 0.59 -2.05
CA TYR A 9 -7.42 0.56 -3.22
C TYR A 9 -6.28 -0.41 -2.95
N TRP A 10 -5.87 -1.15 -3.96
CA TRP A 10 -4.77 -2.05 -3.81
C TRP A 10 -3.48 -1.27 -3.98
N LEU A 11 -2.51 -1.52 -3.13
CA LEU A 11 -1.20 -0.93 -3.29
C LEU A 11 -0.50 -1.63 -4.43
N ARG A 12 0.33 -0.88 -5.14
CA ARG A 12 1.07 -1.45 -6.25
C ARG A 12 2.53 -1.52 -5.89
N CYS A 13 3.19 -2.52 -6.43
CA CYS A 13 4.60 -2.72 -6.20
C CYS A 13 5.38 -1.58 -6.84
N PRO A 14 6.29 -0.93 -6.13
CA PRO A 14 7.07 0.15 -6.72
C PRO A 14 8.14 -0.34 -7.68
N ILE A 15 8.35 -1.64 -7.75
CA ILE A 15 9.35 -2.19 -8.65
C ILE A 15 8.73 -2.65 -9.95
N CYS A 16 7.74 -3.50 -9.90
CA CYS A 16 7.13 -4.03 -11.11
C CYS A 16 5.74 -3.45 -11.39
N ASN A 17 5.24 -2.62 -10.48
CA ASN A 17 3.95 -1.96 -10.65
C ASN A 17 2.76 -2.91 -10.71
N SER A 18 2.90 -4.09 -10.18
CA SER A 18 1.81 -5.04 -10.17
C SER A 18 0.99 -4.86 -8.90
N LYS A 19 -0.24 -5.25 -8.92
CA LYS A 19 -1.10 -5.15 -7.77
C LYS A 19 -0.62 -6.11 -6.70
N THR A 20 -0.49 -5.63 -5.50
CA THR A 20 -0.07 -6.48 -4.39
C THR A 20 -1.31 -6.95 -3.66
N ARG A 21 -1.14 -7.58 -2.52
CA ARG A 21 -2.25 -8.08 -1.75
C ARG A 21 -2.62 -7.17 -0.59
N THR A 22 -2.15 -5.95 -0.62
CA THR A 22 -2.41 -5.00 0.44
C THR A 22 -3.41 -3.95 -0.02
N LYS A 23 -4.48 -3.79 0.76
CA LYS A 23 -5.47 -2.78 0.45
C LYS A 23 -5.40 -1.66 1.45
N VAL A 24 -5.68 -0.46 1.00
CA VAL A 24 -5.69 0.72 1.86
C VAL A 24 -6.89 1.57 1.53
N CYS A 25 -7.26 2.44 2.43
CA CYS A 25 -8.29 3.42 2.16
C CYS A 25 -7.71 4.80 2.30
N GLU A 26 -8.50 5.83 2.03
CA GLU A 26 -7.94 7.17 2.00
C GLU A 26 -7.46 7.66 3.36
N ASP A 27 -7.93 7.10 4.44
CA ASP A 27 -7.44 7.51 5.74
C ASP A 27 -6.46 6.50 6.34
N THR A 28 -5.98 5.56 5.56
CA THR A 28 -5.01 4.60 6.05
C THR A 28 -3.64 5.26 6.12
N VAL A 29 -2.96 5.05 7.23
CA VAL A 29 -1.59 5.53 7.39
C VAL A 29 -0.71 4.34 7.71
N LEU A 30 0.30 4.10 6.87
CA LEU A 30 1.25 3.04 7.10
C LEU A 30 2.63 3.65 7.11
N LEU A 31 3.41 3.34 8.13
CA LEU A 31 4.78 3.85 8.21
C LEU A 31 5.74 2.68 8.30
N LYS A 32 6.73 2.67 7.46
CA LYS A 32 7.73 1.61 7.42
C LYS A 32 7.05 0.27 7.27
N PHE A 33 6.15 0.19 6.32
CA PHE A 33 5.38 -1.03 6.11
C PHE A 33 6.07 -1.90 5.07
N PRO A 34 6.32 -3.17 5.37
CA PRO A 34 6.97 -4.05 4.40
C PRO A 34 5.95 -4.51 3.38
N LEU A 35 6.01 -3.95 2.21
CA LEU A 35 5.10 -4.29 1.13
C LEU A 35 5.71 -5.40 0.28
N TYR A 36 5.10 -6.56 0.31
CA TYR A 36 5.61 -7.70 -0.44
C TYR A 36 4.84 -7.85 -1.73
N CYS A 37 5.55 -7.99 -2.83
CA CYS A 37 4.93 -8.22 -4.12
C CYS A 37 5.14 -9.67 -4.52
N PRO A 38 4.11 -10.47 -4.59
CA PRO A 38 4.28 -11.87 -4.98
C PRO A 38 4.63 -12.04 -6.44
N LYS A 39 4.41 -11.00 -7.27
CA LYS A 39 4.71 -11.11 -8.66
C LYS A 39 6.20 -11.04 -8.91
N CYS A 40 6.90 -10.07 -8.36
CA CYS A 40 8.33 -9.97 -8.52
C CYS A 40 9.06 -10.52 -7.30
N LYS A 41 8.32 -10.98 -6.30
CA LYS A 41 8.87 -11.58 -5.09
C LYS A 41 9.86 -10.67 -4.39
N SER A 42 9.54 -9.39 -4.34
CA SER A 42 10.39 -8.44 -3.65
C SER A 42 9.61 -7.78 -2.54
N GLU A 43 10.30 -7.39 -1.49
CA GLU A 43 9.69 -6.71 -0.39
C GLU A 43 10.30 -5.33 -0.29
N THR A 44 9.51 -4.31 -0.18
CA THR A 44 9.98 -2.95 -0.12
C THR A 44 9.33 -2.24 1.06
N MET A 45 10.11 -1.51 1.81
CA MET A 45 9.54 -0.74 2.92
C MET A 45 8.97 0.52 2.36
N VAL A 46 7.71 0.78 2.64
CA VAL A 46 7.02 1.94 2.11
C VAL A 46 6.24 2.67 3.18
N ASN A 47 5.92 3.92 2.92
CA ASN A 47 5.06 4.69 3.78
C ASN A 47 3.85 5.03 2.93
N VAL A 48 2.67 4.98 3.51
CA VAL A 48 1.43 5.33 2.81
C VAL A 48 0.64 6.30 3.66
N VAL A 49 0.35 7.46 3.10
CA VAL A 49 -0.44 8.46 3.79
C VAL A 49 -1.38 9.05 2.75
N GLN A 50 -2.66 9.04 3.05
CA GLN A 50 -3.67 9.60 2.15
C GLN A 50 -3.52 9.08 0.73
N LEU A 51 -3.42 7.79 0.59
CA LEU A 51 -3.28 7.09 -0.69
C LEU A 51 -1.99 7.40 -1.42
N LYS A 52 -1.06 8.08 -0.77
CA LYS A 52 0.22 8.37 -1.40
C LYS A 52 1.25 7.42 -0.82
N MET A 53 1.87 6.64 -1.67
CA MET A 53 2.87 5.69 -1.25
C MET A 53 4.24 6.20 -1.62
N THR A 54 5.16 6.20 -0.67
CA THR A 54 6.53 6.59 -0.94
C THR A 54 7.43 5.48 -0.43
N ILE A 55 8.59 5.32 -1.04
CA ILE A 55 9.53 4.31 -0.63
C ILE A 55 10.31 4.84 0.56
N CYS A 56 10.40 3.99 1.57
CA CYS A 56 11.13 4.38 2.75
C CYS A 56 12.60 4.12 2.52
N ASP A 57 13.38 5.18 2.53
CA ASP A 57 14.79 5.01 2.35
C ASP A 57 15.40 4.87 3.67
N SER A 58 16.15 3.92 3.94
CA SER A 58 16.76 3.77 5.24
C SER A 58 18.16 4.32 5.29
#